data_8b3a3e0cbc5822d387abab1679d29701
#
_entry.id   8b3a3e0cbc5822d387abab1679d29701
#
_cell.length_a   1.000
_cell.length_b   1.000
_cell.length_c   1.000
_cell.angle_alpha   90.00
_cell.angle_beta   90.00
_cell.angle_gamma   90.00
#
_symmetry.space_group_name_H-M   'P 1'
#
loop_
_entity.id
_entity.type
_entity.pdbx_description
1 polymer ?
#
loop_
_entity_poly.entity_id
_entity_poly.type
_entity_poly.pdbx_seq_one_letter_code
_entity_poly.pdbx_strand_id
1 'polypeptide(L)'
;LNTKIVNAGYATKNDLPSSYSRDERKLYQRIILFNYKDKPEDLYERLRINIELNRELGIQIFSFPMKYSPIDRTDRDFIGTNWTKKSIRAISAILQVTKGVVAAGSDFFYKAFGSSLDEYLELLAMPRELIMFRYHFE
;
A
#
# COMPACT_ATOMS: atom_id res chain seq x y z
N LEU A 1 5.25 -15.14 -11.60
CA LEU A 1 5.96 -13.88 -11.42
C LEU A 1 5.31 -12.72 -12.18
N ASN A 2 4.92 -12.92 -13.43
CA ASN A 2 4.24 -11.90 -14.21
C ASN A 2 2.93 -11.45 -13.56
N THR A 3 2.18 -12.39 -13.01
CA THR A 3 0.92 -12.05 -12.33
C THR A 3 1.18 -11.17 -11.12
N LYS A 4 2.20 -11.48 -10.32
CA LYS A 4 2.56 -10.66 -9.18
C LYS A 4 2.98 -9.26 -9.60
N ILE A 5 3.77 -9.15 -10.67
CA ILE A 5 4.26 -7.86 -11.16
C ILE A 5 3.09 -6.99 -11.63
N VAL A 6 2.15 -7.56 -12.37
CA VAL A 6 0.96 -6.83 -12.84
C VAL A 6 0.13 -6.36 -11.65
N ASN A 7 -0.11 -7.21 -10.68
CA ASN A 7 -0.89 -6.86 -9.48
C ASN A 7 -0.20 -5.80 -8.64
N ALA A 8 1.13 -5.74 -8.68
CA ALA A 8 1.89 -4.74 -7.93
C ALA A 8 1.95 -3.38 -8.63
N GLY A 9 1.39 -3.25 -9.83
CA GLY A 9 1.36 -2.00 -10.56
C GLY A 9 2.29 -1.93 -11.76
N TYR A 10 3.01 -3.00 -12.07
CA TYR A 10 3.80 -3.10 -13.30
C TYR A 10 2.92 -3.64 -14.42
N ALA A 11 3.08 -3.10 -15.61
CA ALA A 11 2.29 -3.53 -16.76
C ALA A 11 2.68 -4.94 -17.21
N THR A 12 3.97 -5.22 -17.29
CA THR A 12 4.49 -6.52 -17.69
C THR A 12 5.85 -6.79 -17.03
N LYS A 13 6.34 -8.03 -17.16
CA LYS A 13 7.69 -8.37 -16.72
C LYS A 13 8.74 -7.53 -17.43
N ASN A 14 8.47 -7.10 -18.65
CA ASN A 14 9.41 -6.29 -19.43
C ASN A 14 9.62 -4.90 -18.88
N ASP A 15 8.75 -4.43 -18.00
CA ASP A 15 8.93 -3.16 -17.33
C ASP A 15 10.08 -3.19 -16.32
N LEU A 16 10.54 -4.39 -15.95
CA LEU A 16 11.70 -4.53 -15.08
C LEU A 16 12.97 -4.59 -15.93
N PRO A 17 14.10 -4.10 -15.41
CA PRO A 17 15.37 -4.16 -16.12
C PRO A 17 15.73 -5.60 -16.46
N SER A 18 16.20 -5.84 -17.70
CA SER A 18 16.62 -7.16 -18.14
C SER A 18 17.98 -7.55 -17.55
N SER A 19 18.82 -6.58 -17.26
CA SER A 19 20.10 -6.79 -16.60
C SER A 19 20.06 -6.04 -15.26
N TYR A 20 20.26 -6.78 -14.18
CA TYR A 20 20.16 -6.22 -12.86
C TYR A 20 21.23 -6.85 -11.97
N SER A 21 22.06 -6.01 -11.35
CA SER A 21 23.06 -6.47 -10.40
C SER A 21 22.69 -6.00 -8.99
N ARG A 22 23.19 -6.72 -7.97
CA ARG A 22 22.97 -6.33 -6.57
C ARG A 22 23.51 -4.94 -6.25
N ASP A 23 24.59 -4.56 -6.89
CA ASP A 23 25.25 -3.28 -6.65
C ASP A 23 24.50 -2.12 -7.27
N GLU A 24 23.62 -2.42 -8.23
CA GLU A 24 22.82 -1.42 -8.95
C GLU A 24 21.33 -1.57 -8.61
N ARG A 25 21.01 -1.71 -7.35
CA ARG A 25 19.61 -1.83 -6.93
C ARG A 25 18.81 -0.66 -7.42
N LYS A 26 17.84 -0.95 -8.27
CA LYS A 26 16.96 0.07 -8.80
C LYS A 26 15.91 0.45 -7.78
N LEU A 27 15.70 1.75 -7.68
CA LEU A 27 14.63 2.32 -6.88
C LEU A 27 13.42 2.52 -7.77
N TYR A 28 12.28 1.99 -7.35
CA TYR A 28 11.01 2.16 -8.05
C TYR A 28 10.02 2.88 -7.13
N GLN A 29 9.32 3.87 -7.70
CA GLN A 29 8.26 4.56 -6.98
C GLN A 29 6.95 4.23 -7.66
N ARG A 30 5.99 3.70 -6.91
CA ARG A 30 4.69 3.29 -7.45
C ARG A 30 3.56 3.92 -6.67
N ILE A 31 2.65 4.55 -7.38
CA ILE A 31 1.42 5.06 -6.80
C ILE A 31 0.41 3.94 -6.80
N ILE A 32 -0.17 3.67 -5.62
CA ILE A 32 -1.19 2.63 -5.47
C ILE A 32 -2.50 3.33 -5.14
N LEU A 33 -3.38 3.41 -6.13
CA LEU A 33 -4.67 4.06 -5.94
C LEU A 33 -5.62 3.16 -5.14
N PHE A 34 -6.37 3.76 -4.24
CA PHE A 34 -7.42 3.08 -3.50
C PHE A 34 -8.66 3.97 -3.45
N ASN A 35 -9.76 3.44 -2.94
CA ASN A 35 -11.04 4.17 -2.86
C ASN A 35 -11.70 4.37 -4.23
N TYR A 36 -11.64 3.35 -5.08
CA TYR A 36 -12.34 3.38 -6.37
C TYR A 36 -13.27 2.18 -6.47
N LYS A 37 -13.00 1.25 -7.36
CA LYS A 37 -13.78 0.01 -7.49
C LYS A 37 -13.16 -1.14 -6.71
N ASP A 38 -11.99 -0.92 -6.18
CA ASP A 38 -11.26 -1.85 -5.34
C ASP A 38 -11.90 -1.98 -3.96
N LYS A 39 -11.41 -2.95 -3.19
CA LYS A 39 -11.79 -3.17 -1.79
C LYS A 39 -10.63 -2.82 -0.88
N PRO A 40 -10.88 -2.56 0.42
CA PRO A 40 -9.78 -2.36 1.36
C PRO A 40 -8.76 -3.49 1.34
N GLU A 41 -9.19 -4.73 1.20
CA GLU A 41 -8.32 -5.89 1.13
C GLU A 41 -7.37 -5.83 -0.06
N ASP A 42 -7.83 -5.28 -1.19
CA ASP A 42 -7.02 -5.16 -2.39
C ASP A 42 -5.81 -4.24 -2.17
N LEU A 43 -6.01 -3.17 -1.42
CA LEU A 43 -4.91 -2.26 -1.08
C LEU A 43 -3.83 -3.00 -0.31
N TYR A 44 -4.21 -3.76 0.71
CA TYR A 44 -3.26 -4.52 1.51
C TYR A 44 -2.48 -5.51 0.64
N GLU A 45 -3.18 -6.27 -0.21
CA GLU A 45 -2.55 -7.27 -1.07
C GLU A 45 -1.59 -6.64 -2.08
N ARG A 46 -1.97 -5.52 -2.67
CA ARG A 46 -1.10 -4.84 -3.64
C ARG A 46 0.16 -4.31 -2.97
N LEU A 47 0.04 -3.77 -1.76
CA LEU A 47 1.20 -3.32 -1.00
C LEU A 47 2.08 -4.50 -0.58
N ARG A 48 1.46 -5.58 -0.11
CA ARG A 48 2.17 -6.78 0.30
C ARG A 48 2.95 -7.39 -0.87
N ILE A 49 2.36 -7.44 -2.05
CA ILE A 49 3.03 -7.97 -3.23
C ILE A 49 4.28 -7.15 -3.55
N ASN A 50 4.21 -5.83 -3.45
CA ASN A 50 5.39 -4.99 -3.66
C ASN A 50 6.50 -5.30 -2.65
N ILE A 51 6.13 -5.50 -1.39
CA ILE A 51 7.09 -5.86 -0.34
C ILE A 51 7.73 -7.22 -0.63
N GLU A 52 6.93 -8.20 -1.05
CA GLU A 52 7.46 -9.53 -1.37
C GLU A 52 8.36 -9.50 -2.61
N LEU A 53 8.01 -8.69 -3.62
CA LEU A 53 8.87 -8.51 -4.79
C LEU A 53 10.21 -7.89 -4.42
N ASN A 54 10.22 -6.94 -3.50
CA ASN A 54 11.47 -6.36 -3.00
C ASN A 54 12.38 -7.45 -2.43
N ARG A 55 11.80 -8.35 -1.66
CA ARG A 55 12.55 -9.45 -1.04
C ARG A 55 13.03 -10.46 -2.10
N GLU A 56 12.13 -10.88 -2.99
CA GLU A 56 12.43 -11.90 -3.98
C GLU A 56 13.45 -11.44 -5.03
N LEU A 57 13.33 -10.19 -5.46
CA LEU A 57 14.12 -9.68 -6.58
C LEU A 57 15.31 -8.80 -6.14
N GLY A 58 15.38 -8.47 -4.86
CA GLY A 58 16.44 -7.59 -4.35
C GLY A 58 16.33 -6.15 -4.88
N ILE A 59 15.13 -5.70 -5.20
CA ILE A 59 14.87 -4.34 -5.66
C ILE A 59 14.24 -3.53 -4.53
N GLN A 60 14.04 -2.23 -4.77
CA GLN A 60 13.43 -1.33 -3.81
C GLN A 60 12.21 -0.64 -4.43
N ILE A 61 11.04 -1.18 -4.17
CA ILE A 61 9.77 -0.55 -4.55
C ILE A 61 9.24 0.21 -3.34
N PHE A 62 9.12 1.53 -3.50
CA PHE A 62 8.46 2.39 -2.52
C PHE A 62 7.05 2.65 -3.02
N SER A 63 6.05 2.28 -2.25
CA SER A 63 4.65 2.43 -2.61
C SER A 63 4.06 3.67 -1.97
N PHE A 64 3.28 4.41 -2.75
CA PHE A 64 2.63 5.65 -2.30
C PHE A 64 1.13 5.46 -2.44
N PRO A 65 0.45 5.00 -1.39
CA PRO A 65 -1.01 4.88 -1.44
C PRO A 65 -1.65 6.26 -1.61
N MET A 66 -2.53 6.37 -2.57
CA MET A 66 -3.19 7.63 -2.90
C MET A 66 -4.69 7.40 -3.03
N LYS A 67 -5.46 8.22 -2.33
CA LYS A 67 -6.90 8.14 -2.39
C LYS A 67 -7.41 8.68 -3.71
N TYR A 68 -8.20 7.87 -4.41
CA TYR A 68 -8.83 8.29 -5.66
C TYR A 68 -9.91 9.34 -5.37
N SER A 69 -9.93 10.38 -6.18
CA SER A 69 -11.00 11.37 -6.21
C SER A 69 -11.31 11.69 -7.68
N PRO A 70 -12.60 11.80 -8.06
CA PRO A 70 -12.94 12.12 -9.44
C PRO A 70 -12.39 13.48 -9.87
N ILE A 71 -11.84 13.52 -11.07
CA ILE A 71 -11.20 14.75 -11.58
C ILE A 71 -12.24 15.85 -11.86
N ASP A 72 -13.43 15.45 -12.29
CA ASP A 72 -14.50 16.37 -12.67
C ASP A 72 -15.31 16.87 -11.47
N ARG A 73 -14.95 16.49 -10.25
CA ARG A 73 -15.64 16.87 -9.03
C ARG A 73 -14.74 17.68 -8.14
N THR A 74 -15.30 18.73 -7.56
CA THR A 74 -14.62 19.50 -6.51
C THR A 74 -14.82 18.83 -5.14
N ASP A 75 -15.69 17.84 -5.08
CA ASP A 75 -16.03 17.12 -3.86
C ASP A 75 -14.93 16.11 -3.52
N ARG A 76 -14.24 16.35 -2.40
CA ARG A 76 -13.20 15.45 -1.91
C ARG A 76 -13.75 14.33 -1.03
N ASP A 77 -15.05 14.29 -0.84
CA ASP A 77 -15.71 13.32 0.03
C ASP A 77 -16.15 12.06 -0.72
N PHE A 78 -15.70 11.90 -1.96
CA PHE A 78 -16.01 10.70 -2.74
C PHE A 78 -15.55 9.45 -2.00
N ILE A 79 -16.43 8.47 -1.92
CA ILE A 79 -16.15 7.17 -1.32
C ILE A 79 -16.52 6.10 -2.31
N GLY A 80 -15.56 5.22 -2.63
CA GLY A 80 -15.79 4.11 -3.56
C GLY A 80 -16.86 3.14 -3.06
N THR A 81 -17.44 2.40 -3.99
CA THR A 81 -18.57 1.50 -3.70
C THR A 81 -18.28 0.48 -2.61
N ASN A 82 -17.04 -0.02 -2.55
CA ASN A 82 -16.64 -1.05 -1.59
C ASN A 82 -15.92 -0.47 -0.38
N TRP A 83 -15.89 0.84 -0.25
CA TRP A 83 -15.23 1.53 0.84
C TRP A 83 -16.25 2.18 1.76
N THR A 84 -15.84 2.43 2.99
CA THR A 84 -16.64 3.18 3.96
C THR A 84 -15.84 4.37 4.46
N LYS A 85 -16.54 5.34 5.02
CA LYS A 85 -15.88 6.49 5.64
C LYS A 85 -14.91 6.05 6.73
N LYS A 86 -15.30 5.03 7.49
CA LYS A 86 -14.47 4.49 8.56
C LYS A 86 -13.19 3.86 8.02
N SER A 87 -13.28 3.05 6.96
CA SER A 87 -12.09 2.42 6.38
C SER A 87 -11.15 3.46 5.77
N ILE A 88 -11.67 4.48 5.13
CA ILE A 88 -10.86 5.58 4.60
C ILE A 88 -10.13 6.31 5.72
N ARG A 89 -10.82 6.61 6.82
CA ARG A 89 -10.21 7.26 7.97
C ARG A 89 -9.12 6.42 8.61
N ALA A 90 -9.33 5.11 8.69
CA ALA A 90 -8.33 4.21 9.24
C ALA A 90 -7.07 4.18 8.38
N ILE A 91 -7.23 4.07 7.05
CA ILE A 91 -6.09 4.13 6.13
C ILE A 91 -5.38 5.47 6.26
N SER A 92 -6.12 6.57 6.36
CA SER A 92 -5.52 7.90 6.53
C SER A 92 -4.70 7.98 7.81
N ALA A 93 -5.17 7.38 8.90
CA ALA A 93 -4.42 7.34 10.16
C ALA A 93 -3.11 6.57 10.00
N ILE A 94 -3.16 5.41 9.36
CA ILE A 94 -1.94 4.63 9.10
C ILE A 94 -0.97 5.44 8.24
N LEU A 95 -1.47 6.09 7.19
CA LEU A 95 -0.62 6.87 6.30
C LEU A 95 -0.04 8.12 6.97
N GLN A 96 -0.71 8.68 7.96
CA GLN A 96 -0.13 9.77 8.74
C GLN A 96 1.12 9.29 9.49
N VAL A 97 1.06 8.10 10.05
CA VAL A 97 2.18 7.53 10.78
C VAL A 97 3.33 7.18 9.85
N THR A 98 3.02 6.64 8.67
CA THR A 98 4.04 6.27 7.68
C THR A 98 4.47 7.43 6.80
N LYS A 99 3.86 8.62 6.98
CA LYS A 99 4.13 9.82 6.17
C LYS A 99 3.81 9.61 4.69
N GLY A 100 2.81 8.79 4.40
CA GLY A 100 2.30 8.61 3.05
C GLY A 100 3.11 7.66 2.18
N VAL A 101 4.09 6.97 2.72
CA VAL A 101 4.92 6.06 1.94
C VAL A 101 5.01 4.69 2.61
N VAL A 102 5.01 3.63 1.80
CA VAL A 102 5.33 2.29 2.26
C VAL A 102 6.74 1.98 1.77
N ALA A 103 7.69 2.03 2.70
CA ALA A 103 9.11 1.81 2.40
C ALA A 103 9.37 0.37 1.97
N ALA A 104 10.53 0.14 1.38
CA ALA A 104 10.86 -1.16 0.78
C ALA A 104 11.04 -2.28 1.81
N GLY A 105 11.31 -1.96 3.07
CA GLY A 105 11.54 -2.97 4.10
C GLY A 105 10.26 -3.65 4.55
N SER A 106 10.31 -4.99 4.68
CA SER A 106 9.13 -5.77 5.03
C SER A 106 8.63 -5.48 6.46
N ASP A 107 9.54 -5.31 7.40
CA ASP A 107 9.16 -5.08 8.80
C ASP A 107 8.35 -3.81 8.97
N PHE A 108 8.71 -2.77 8.23
CA PHE A 108 8.01 -1.50 8.29
C PHE A 108 6.55 -1.64 7.83
N PHE A 109 6.33 -2.33 6.72
CA PHE A 109 4.98 -2.54 6.20
C PHE A 109 4.13 -3.36 7.18
N TYR A 110 4.66 -4.49 7.63
CA TYR A 110 3.89 -5.39 8.49
C TYR A 110 3.59 -4.76 9.85
N LYS A 111 4.46 -3.91 10.33
CA LYS A 111 4.21 -3.18 11.57
C LYS A 111 3.08 -2.16 11.40
N ALA A 112 3.07 -1.44 10.28
CA ALA A 112 2.11 -0.36 10.07
C ALA A 112 0.75 -0.87 9.62
N PHE A 113 0.70 -1.85 8.71
CA PHE A 113 -0.54 -2.32 8.09
C PHE A 113 -1.03 -3.65 8.64
N GLY A 114 -0.24 -4.32 9.48
CA GLY A 114 -0.59 -5.62 10.00
C GLY A 114 0.20 -6.73 9.34
N SER A 115 0.48 -7.80 10.09
CA SER A 115 1.27 -8.92 9.60
C SER A 115 0.45 -9.92 8.80
N SER A 116 -0.88 -9.78 8.80
CA SER A 116 -1.79 -10.62 8.03
C SER A 116 -2.99 -9.79 7.59
N LEU A 117 -3.74 -10.32 6.63
CA LEU A 117 -4.96 -9.67 6.18
C LEU A 117 -5.96 -9.51 7.33
N ASP A 118 -6.08 -10.52 8.19
CA ASP A 118 -6.98 -10.45 9.34
C ASP A 118 -6.60 -9.33 10.29
N GLU A 119 -5.32 -9.18 10.59
CA GLU A 119 -4.85 -8.10 11.44
C GLU A 119 -5.09 -6.74 10.81
N TYR A 120 -4.87 -6.63 9.51
CA TYR A 120 -5.16 -5.41 8.77
C TYR A 120 -6.63 -5.02 8.88
N LEU A 121 -7.54 -5.98 8.70
CA LEU A 121 -8.97 -5.72 8.81
C LEU A 121 -9.37 -5.32 10.24
N GLU A 122 -8.73 -5.90 11.24
CA GLU A 122 -8.93 -5.48 12.63
C GLU A 122 -8.48 -4.03 12.84
N LEU A 123 -7.37 -3.65 12.23
CA LEU A 123 -6.89 -2.27 12.29
C LEU A 123 -7.90 -1.30 11.69
N LEU A 124 -8.51 -1.67 10.56
CA LEU A 124 -9.51 -0.83 9.92
C LEU A 124 -10.77 -0.63 10.77
N ALA A 125 -11.01 -1.55 11.71
CA ALA A 125 -12.15 -1.46 12.62
C ALA A 125 -11.83 -0.64 13.88
N MET A 126 -10.58 -0.30 14.11
CA MET A 126 -10.17 0.45 15.30
C MET A 126 -10.47 1.95 15.17
N PRO A 127 -10.70 2.65 16.29
CA PRO A 127 -10.70 4.11 16.28
C PRO A 127 -9.34 4.66 15.86
N ARG A 128 -9.36 5.81 15.20
CA ARG A 128 -8.15 6.45 14.68
C ARG A 128 -7.08 6.62 15.75
N GLU A 129 -7.48 7.04 16.94
CA GLU A 129 -6.56 7.30 18.04
C GLU A 129 -5.80 6.03 18.45
N LEU A 130 -6.48 4.89 18.45
CA LEU A 130 -5.85 3.63 18.81
C LEU A 130 -4.89 3.14 17.73
N ILE A 131 -5.18 3.39 16.46
CA ILE A 131 -4.28 3.04 15.37
C ILE A 131 -2.97 3.79 15.52
N MET A 132 -3.03 5.09 15.76
CA MET A 132 -1.84 5.92 15.91
C MET A 132 -1.07 5.56 17.18
N PHE A 133 -1.79 5.35 18.28
CA PHE A 133 -1.19 4.97 19.55
C PHE A 133 -0.44 3.64 19.45
N ARG A 134 -1.07 2.65 18.82
CA ARG A 134 -0.48 1.34 18.60
C ARG A 134 0.89 1.44 17.93
N TYR A 135 0.98 2.26 16.88
CA TYR A 135 2.24 2.40 16.13
C TYR A 135 3.37 2.94 17.01
N HIS A 136 3.08 3.87 17.89
CA HIS A 136 4.10 4.49 18.72
C HIS A 136 4.62 3.58 19.83
N PHE A 137 3.86 2.58 20.25
CA PHE A 137 4.20 1.73 21.38
C PHE A 137 4.53 0.29 21.00
N GLU A 138 4.65 -0.01 19.74
CA GLU A 138 5.10 -1.33 19.26
C GLU A 138 6.55 -1.32 18.71
#